data_cd00d57f348e94a918dd13ae1b1611f4
#
_entry.id   cd00d57f348e94a918dd13ae1b1611f4
#
_cell.length_a   1.000
_cell.length_b   1.000
_cell.length_c   1.000
_cell.angle_alpha   90.00
_cell.angle_beta   90.00
_cell.angle_gamma   90.00
#
_symmetry.space_group_name_H-M   'P 1'
#
loop_
_entity.id
_entity.type
_entity.pdbx_description
1 polymer ?
#
loop_
_entity_poly.entity_id
_entity_poly.type
_entity_poly.pdbx_seq_one_letter_code
_entity_poly.pdbx_strand_id
1 'polypeptide(L)'
;IEITLTANGAVTVTCNDSWITEVTTRAAMTEQTLTFNVAANYGDPRTGSITFTLGSLTETVTVNQLAGNIPNVGMESDALVLAAKMYAGWNIGNTLEAIGGETAWGNPKVTEDYIKKIKELGFNAIRIPCSWDQYIEDAETYKIKDSWLDRINEVVGYCVANDMYAIVNIHWDGGWLENNCTPDKQEENNR
;
A
#
# COMPACT_ATOMS: atom_id res chain seq x y z
N ILE A 1 -10.86 -14.58 2.31
CA ILE A 1 -12.20 -14.99 2.78
C ILE A 1 -12.57 -16.33 2.16
N GLU A 2 -13.35 -17.10 2.88
CA GLU A 2 -13.88 -18.39 2.41
C GLU A 2 -15.40 -18.29 2.28
N ILE A 3 -15.92 -18.79 1.17
CA ILE A 3 -17.36 -18.85 0.91
C ILE A 3 -17.71 -20.29 0.59
N THR A 4 -18.61 -20.88 1.37
CA THR A 4 -19.15 -22.21 1.10
C THR A 4 -20.36 -22.09 0.18
N LEU A 5 -20.31 -22.80 -0.93
CA LEU A 5 -21.33 -22.81 -1.95
C LEU A 5 -21.90 -24.23 -2.11
N THR A 6 -23.21 -24.36 -2.09
CA THR A 6 -23.90 -25.61 -2.44
C THR A 6 -24.67 -25.42 -3.74
N ALA A 7 -24.30 -26.15 -4.76
CA ALA A 7 -24.95 -26.05 -6.07
C ALA A 7 -25.08 -27.45 -6.72
N ASN A 8 -26.10 -27.62 -7.56
CA ASN A 8 -26.35 -28.84 -8.30
C ASN A 8 -25.84 -28.81 -9.76
N GLY A 9 -24.98 -27.87 -10.08
CA GLY A 9 -24.36 -27.67 -11.38
C GLY A 9 -23.12 -26.80 -11.35
N ALA A 10 -22.54 -26.57 -12.52
CA ALA A 10 -21.36 -25.71 -12.64
C ALA A 10 -21.71 -24.23 -12.38
N VAL A 11 -21.03 -23.62 -11.43
CA VAL A 11 -21.19 -22.21 -11.10
C VAL A 11 -20.07 -21.40 -11.74
N THR A 12 -20.44 -20.30 -12.36
CA THR A 12 -19.49 -19.27 -12.81
C THR A 12 -19.31 -18.26 -11.70
N VAL A 13 -18.06 -17.97 -11.35
CA VAL A 13 -17.68 -16.99 -10.33
C VAL A 13 -17.10 -15.77 -11.03
N THR A 14 -17.54 -14.58 -10.64
CA THR A 14 -17.02 -13.29 -11.12
C THR A 14 -16.67 -12.42 -9.92
N CYS A 15 -15.40 -12.09 -9.78
CA CYS A 15 -14.95 -11.04 -8.86
C CYS A 15 -15.13 -9.70 -9.57
N ASN A 16 -16.06 -8.87 -9.10
CA ASN A 16 -16.43 -7.64 -9.78
C ASN A 16 -15.43 -6.50 -9.52
N ASP A 17 -14.55 -6.68 -8.56
CA ASP A 17 -13.56 -5.71 -8.13
C ASP A 17 -12.15 -6.28 -8.21
N SER A 18 -11.19 -5.51 -8.70
CA SER A 18 -9.82 -5.97 -8.96
C SER A 18 -9.00 -6.34 -7.69
N TRP A 19 -9.45 -5.89 -6.53
CA TRP A 19 -8.81 -6.20 -5.25
C TRP A 19 -9.34 -7.48 -4.59
N ILE A 20 -10.27 -8.19 -5.26
CA ILE A 20 -10.79 -9.50 -4.88
C ILE A 20 -10.36 -10.49 -5.96
N THR A 21 -9.68 -11.56 -5.59
CA THR A 21 -9.27 -12.61 -6.54
C THR A 21 -9.62 -13.98 -6.00
N GLU A 22 -10.13 -14.86 -6.88
CA GLU A 22 -10.38 -16.27 -6.54
C GLU A 22 -9.05 -17.04 -6.45
N VAL A 23 -8.90 -17.83 -5.38
CA VAL A 23 -7.82 -18.81 -5.27
C VAL A 23 -8.37 -20.14 -5.78
N THR A 24 -8.00 -20.51 -7.00
CA THR A 24 -8.57 -21.66 -7.69
C THR A 24 -8.21 -22.99 -7.04
N THR A 25 -9.23 -23.65 -6.47
CA THR A 25 -9.23 -25.12 -6.26
C THR A 25 -10.63 -25.62 -6.63
N ARG A 26 -10.76 -26.26 -7.79
CA ARG A 26 -12.05 -26.81 -8.23
C ARG A 26 -12.11 -28.31 -7.96
N ALA A 27 -13.04 -28.73 -7.10
CA ALA A 27 -13.50 -30.09 -6.98
C ALA A 27 -15.01 -30.16 -7.30
N ALA A 28 -15.44 -31.24 -7.94
CA ALA A 28 -16.79 -31.39 -8.47
C ALA A 28 -17.82 -31.72 -7.38
N MET A 29 -18.96 -31.00 -7.47
CA MET A 29 -20.33 -31.39 -7.07
C MET A 29 -20.63 -31.80 -5.63
N THR A 30 -21.21 -30.97 -4.90
CA THR A 30 -22.34 -30.79 -4.00
C THR A 30 -22.12 -29.66 -2.99
N GLU A 31 -20.99 -29.59 -2.36
CA GLU A 31 -20.58 -28.50 -1.51
C GLU A 31 -19.14 -28.11 -1.87
N GLN A 32 -18.92 -26.84 -2.17
CA GLN A 32 -17.60 -26.29 -2.53
C GLN A 32 -17.26 -25.15 -1.58
N THR A 33 -16.06 -25.18 -1.02
CA THR A 33 -15.48 -24.02 -0.35
C THR A 33 -14.59 -23.28 -1.35
N LEU A 34 -14.94 -22.03 -1.63
CA LEU A 34 -14.17 -21.15 -2.50
C LEU A 34 -13.39 -20.16 -1.63
N THR A 35 -12.13 -20.01 -1.93
CA THR A 35 -11.24 -19.11 -1.22
C THR A 35 -10.92 -17.91 -2.09
N PHE A 36 -11.03 -16.71 -1.52
CA PHE A 36 -10.74 -15.46 -2.21
C PHE A 36 -9.67 -14.67 -1.43
N ASN A 37 -8.69 -14.18 -2.14
CA ASN A 37 -7.78 -13.18 -1.62
C ASN A 37 -8.45 -11.80 -1.74
N VAL A 38 -8.42 -11.07 -0.65
CA VAL A 38 -8.86 -9.68 -0.57
C VAL A 38 -7.62 -8.85 -0.28
N ALA A 39 -7.22 -8.03 -1.26
CA ALA A 39 -6.07 -7.16 -1.10
C ALA A 39 -6.27 -6.21 0.09
N ALA A 40 -5.20 -5.93 0.82
CA ALA A 40 -5.24 -5.00 1.95
C ALA A 40 -5.82 -3.64 1.50
N ASN A 41 -6.58 -3.01 2.39
CA ASN A 41 -7.09 -1.67 2.19
C ASN A 41 -6.27 -0.69 3.03
N TYR A 42 -5.66 0.28 2.39
CA TYR A 42 -4.84 1.32 3.05
C TYR A 42 -5.51 2.70 2.97
N GLY A 43 -6.74 2.75 2.46
CA GLY A 43 -7.52 3.98 2.30
C GLY A 43 -8.87 3.92 3.03
N ASP A 44 -9.83 4.67 2.52
CA ASP A 44 -11.20 4.71 3.03
C ASP A 44 -11.90 3.34 2.98
N PRO A 45 -12.96 3.12 3.79
CA PRO A 45 -13.76 1.92 3.70
C PRO A 45 -14.23 1.69 2.26
N ARG A 46 -14.15 0.45 1.79
CA ARG A 46 -14.60 0.11 0.45
C ARG A 46 -15.53 -1.09 0.46
N THR A 47 -16.41 -1.12 -0.54
CA THR A 47 -17.35 -2.21 -0.77
C THR A 47 -17.11 -2.77 -2.15
N GLY A 48 -16.98 -4.08 -2.24
CA GLY A 48 -16.89 -4.82 -3.48
C GLY A 48 -17.88 -5.98 -3.50
N SER A 49 -17.89 -6.75 -4.56
CA SER A 49 -18.81 -7.87 -4.68
C SER A 49 -18.26 -9.04 -5.49
N ILE A 50 -18.77 -10.21 -5.19
CA ILE A 50 -18.52 -11.46 -5.90
C ILE A 50 -19.86 -12.00 -6.38
N THR A 51 -19.99 -12.25 -7.67
CA THR A 51 -21.21 -12.77 -8.28
C THR A 51 -21.05 -14.25 -8.64
N PHE A 52 -22.02 -15.05 -8.25
CA PHE A 52 -22.12 -16.47 -8.54
C PHE A 52 -23.30 -16.67 -9.49
N THR A 53 -23.07 -17.36 -10.62
CA THR A 53 -24.10 -17.60 -11.64
C THR A 53 -24.21 -19.07 -11.96
N LEU A 54 -25.44 -19.61 -11.90
CA LEU A 54 -25.78 -20.95 -12.31
C LEU A 54 -27.00 -20.90 -13.26
N GLY A 55 -26.76 -21.02 -14.54
CA GLY A 55 -27.81 -20.82 -15.56
C GLY A 55 -28.41 -19.41 -15.50
N SER A 56 -29.70 -19.30 -15.17
CA SER A 56 -30.39 -18.02 -14.99
C SER A 56 -30.40 -17.52 -13.54
N LEU A 57 -29.88 -18.29 -12.60
CA LEU A 57 -29.82 -17.92 -11.19
C LEU A 57 -28.53 -17.15 -10.93
N THR A 58 -28.66 -16.07 -10.19
CA THR A 58 -27.52 -15.23 -9.81
C THR A 58 -27.63 -14.83 -8.35
N GLU A 59 -26.55 -15.03 -7.60
CA GLU A 59 -26.40 -14.58 -6.22
C GLU A 59 -25.16 -13.70 -6.11
N THR A 60 -25.25 -12.66 -5.28
CA THR A 60 -24.15 -11.73 -5.09
C THR A 60 -23.80 -11.60 -3.62
N VAL A 61 -22.54 -11.85 -3.30
CA VAL A 61 -21.97 -11.64 -1.97
C VAL A 61 -21.26 -10.31 -1.93
N THR A 62 -21.66 -9.46 -1.00
CA THR A 62 -21.02 -8.16 -0.76
C THR A 62 -19.82 -8.33 0.17
N VAL A 63 -18.69 -7.79 -0.22
CA VAL A 63 -17.47 -7.75 0.56
C VAL A 63 -17.24 -6.33 1.05
N ASN A 64 -17.45 -6.11 2.34
CA ASN A 64 -17.14 -4.82 2.97
C ASN A 64 -15.76 -4.89 3.63
N GLN A 65 -14.90 -4.00 3.22
CA GLN A 65 -13.59 -3.84 3.84
C GLN A 65 -13.51 -2.47 4.51
N LEU A 66 -13.28 -2.49 5.81
CA LEU A 66 -13.12 -1.26 6.59
C LEU A 66 -11.94 -0.44 6.06
N ALA A 67 -11.90 0.84 6.44
CA ALA A 67 -10.69 1.65 6.27
C ALA A 67 -9.50 0.87 6.82
N GLY A 68 -8.42 0.85 6.08
CA GLY A 68 -7.20 0.21 6.54
C GLY A 68 -6.80 0.85 7.86
N ASN A 69 -6.96 0.11 8.93
CA ASN A 69 -6.28 0.46 10.16
C ASN A 69 -4.79 0.26 9.87
N ILE A 70 -4.10 1.33 9.50
CA ILE A 70 -2.71 1.44 9.91
C ILE A 70 -2.82 1.39 11.43
N PRO A 71 -2.39 0.31 12.08
CA PRO A 71 -2.49 0.27 13.54
C PRO A 71 -1.77 1.52 14.03
N ASN A 72 -2.42 2.34 14.84
CA ASN A 72 -1.77 3.43 15.58
C ASN A 72 -0.70 2.89 16.56
N VAL A 73 -0.19 1.70 16.28
CA VAL A 73 0.83 1.00 17.02
C VAL A 73 2.15 1.73 16.79
N GLY A 74 2.40 2.69 17.61
CA GLY A 74 3.56 3.57 17.55
C GLY A 74 3.23 5.04 17.67
N MET A 75 2.03 5.48 17.29
CA MET A 75 1.60 6.89 17.45
C MET A 75 1.33 7.28 18.91
N GLU A 76 1.11 6.31 19.80
CA GLU A 76 0.96 6.50 21.25
C GLU A 76 2.28 6.33 22.02
N SER A 77 3.38 6.02 21.31
CA SER A 77 4.71 5.87 21.89
C SER A 77 5.49 7.16 21.76
N ASP A 78 6.25 7.54 22.79
CA ASP A 78 7.26 8.57 22.60
C ASP A 78 8.37 8.09 21.62
N ALA A 79 9.14 9.03 21.08
CA ALA A 79 10.15 8.75 20.07
C ALA A 79 11.23 7.74 20.54
N LEU A 80 11.57 7.76 21.82
CA LEU A 80 12.58 6.85 22.37
C LEU A 80 12.07 5.41 22.46
N VAL A 81 10.82 5.26 22.89
CA VAL A 81 10.16 3.94 22.95
C VAL A 81 9.98 3.37 21.55
N LEU A 82 9.60 4.20 20.57
CA LEU A 82 9.48 3.77 19.19
C LEU A 82 10.83 3.38 18.59
N ALA A 83 11.85 4.21 18.78
CA ALA A 83 13.21 3.94 18.29
C ALA A 83 13.80 2.64 18.87
N ALA A 84 13.52 2.35 20.14
CA ALA A 84 13.97 1.11 20.79
C ALA A 84 13.35 -0.16 20.17
N LYS A 85 12.23 -0.05 19.48
CA LYS A 85 11.57 -1.16 18.76
C LYS A 85 12.20 -1.40 17.37
N MET A 86 12.88 -0.40 16.81
CA MET A 86 13.54 -0.46 15.49
C MET A 86 14.98 -0.91 15.67
N TYR A 87 15.25 -2.21 15.59
CA TYR A 87 16.59 -2.75 15.88
C TYR A 87 17.48 -2.89 14.63
N ALA A 88 16.91 -3.06 13.44
CA ALA A 88 17.65 -3.14 12.18
C ALA A 88 16.86 -2.46 11.06
N GLY A 89 17.45 -1.46 10.44
CA GLY A 89 16.85 -0.67 9.38
C GLY A 89 17.47 -0.93 8.01
N TRP A 90 16.66 -0.91 6.98
CA TRP A 90 17.05 -0.93 5.58
C TRP A 90 16.66 0.37 4.90
N ASN A 91 17.49 0.90 4.00
CA ASN A 91 17.17 2.09 3.20
C ASN A 91 16.84 1.68 1.76
N ILE A 92 15.64 2.02 1.29
CA ILE A 92 15.25 1.86 -0.11
C ILE A 92 15.74 3.09 -0.86
N GLY A 93 17.04 3.13 -1.17
CA GLY A 93 17.64 4.25 -1.88
C GLY A 93 17.59 4.10 -3.40
N ASN A 94 17.68 5.22 -4.10
CA ASN A 94 17.70 5.33 -5.56
C ASN A 94 16.42 4.79 -6.22
N THR A 95 15.27 4.98 -5.56
CA THR A 95 13.95 4.56 -6.02
C THR A 95 12.97 5.73 -5.99
N LEU A 96 12.18 5.88 -4.90
CA LEU A 96 11.13 6.90 -4.83
C LEU A 96 11.69 8.35 -4.75
N GLU A 97 12.94 8.54 -4.40
CA GLU A 97 13.62 9.83 -4.47
C GLU A 97 14.24 10.13 -5.84
N ALA A 98 14.24 9.15 -6.77
CA ALA A 98 14.90 9.31 -8.05
C ALA A 98 14.21 10.38 -8.93
N ILE A 99 14.99 11.31 -9.46
CA ILE A 99 14.51 12.30 -10.41
C ILE A 99 14.16 11.62 -11.74
N GLY A 100 12.97 11.91 -12.25
CA GLY A 100 12.44 11.30 -13.45
C GLY A 100 11.63 10.02 -13.21
N GLY A 101 11.46 9.61 -11.97
CA GLY A 101 10.62 8.49 -11.56
C GLY A 101 11.37 7.36 -10.89
N GLU A 102 10.63 6.48 -10.25
CA GLU A 102 11.09 5.43 -9.35
C GLU A 102 12.21 4.53 -9.92
N THR A 103 12.27 4.35 -11.23
CA THR A 103 13.26 3.48 -11.89
C THR A 103 14.33 4.25 -12.68
N ALA A 104 14.29 5.58 -12.63
CA ALA A 104 15.15 6.43 -13.46
C ALA A 104 16.64 6.29 -13.16
N TRP A 105 17.00 5.91 -11.94
CA TRP A 105 18.40 5.73 -11.54
C TRP A 105 18.86 4.25 -11.59
N GLY A 106 18.11 3.40 -12.30
CA GLY A 106 18.50 2.03 -12.62
C GLY A 106 18.02 0.96 -11.63
N ASN A 107 17.41 1.33 -10.52
CA ASN A 107 16.79 0.36 -9.62
C ASN A 107 15.43 -0.10 -10.17
N PRO A 108 15.02 -1.34 -9.92
CA PRO A 108 13.69 -1.81 -10.26
C PRO A 108 12.63 -1.15 -9.38
N LYS A 109 11.39 -1.19 -9.84
CA LYS A 109 10.23 -0.78 -9.03
C LYS A 109 10.17 -1.58 -7.73
N VAL A 110 9.90 -0.90 -6.61
CA VAL A 110 9.72 -1.56 -5.30
C VAL A 110 8.50 -2.46 -5.32
N THR A 111 8.66 -3.70 -4.91
CA THR A 111 7.59 -4.70 -4.86
C THR A 111 7.39 -5.23 -3.44
N GLU A 112 6.24 -5.82 -3.17
CA GLU A 112 5.97 -6.46 -1.89
C GLU A 112 6.95 -7.62 -1.62
N ASP A 113 7.31 -8.40 -2.64
CA ASP A 113 8.27 -9.50 -2.51
C ASP A 113 9.67 -9.00 -2.12
N TYR A 114 10.08 -7.82 -2.60
CA TYR A 114 11.31 -7.18 -2.15
C TYR A 114 11.25 -6.85 -0.66
N ILE A 115 10.14 -6.28 -0.18
CA ILE A 115 9.94 -5.97 1.24
C ILE A 115 9.94 -7.25 2.09
N LYS A 116 9.23 -8.30 1.64
CA LYS A 116 9.26 -9.62 2.30
C LYS A 116 10.68 -10.17 2.42
N LYS A 117 11.48 -10.02 1.37
CA LYS A 117 12.86 -10.47 1.39
C LYS A 117 13.72 -9.73 2.41
N ILE A 118 13.53 -8.42 2.55
CA ILE A 118 14.20 -7.62 3.58
C ILE A 118 13.79 -8.09 4.99
N LYS A 119 12.50 -8.37 5.21
CA LYS A 119 12.00 -8.92 6.47
C LYS A 119 12.65 -10.27 6.80
N GLU A 120 12.73 -11.18 5.82
CA GLU A 120 13.39 -12.49 5.98
C GLU A 120 14.87 -12.39 6.36
N LEU A 121 15.54 -11.32 5.93
CA LEU A 121 16.94 -11.04 6.30
C LEU A 121 17.10 -10.47 7.71
N GLY A 122 15.99 -10.27 8.44
CA GLY A 122 16.00 -9.86 9.83
C GLY A 122 15.86 -8.36 10.06
N PHE A 123 15.54 -7.56 9.04
CA PHE A 123 15.24 -6.15 9.21
C PHE A 123 13.79 -5.95 9.68
N ASN A 124 13.56 -4.91 10.47
CA ASN A 124 12.21 -4.56 10.94
C ASN A 124 11.82 -3.09 10.72
N ALA A 125 12.69 -2.30 10.11
CA ALA A 125 12.41 -0.92 9.74
C ALA A 125 12.91 -0.63 8.32
N ILE A 126 12.14 0.15 7.56
CA ILE A 126 12.51 0.57 6.20
C ILE A 126 12.39 2.09 6.13
N ARG A 127 13.49 2.74 5.72
CA ARG A 127 13.46 4.14 5.33
C ARG A 127 13.16 4.23 3.84
N ILE A 128 12.15 5.04 3.52
CA ILE A 128 11.61 5.27 2.19
C ILE A 128 11.87 6.74 1.83
N PRO A 129 13.03 7.05 1.26
CA PRO A 129 13.29 8.41 0.79
C PRO A 129 12.40 8.71 -0.41
N CYS A 130 11.78 9.88 -0.41
CA CYS A 130 10.85 10.30 -1.46
C CYS A 130 11.21 11.67 -2.01
N SER A 131 11.04 11.84 -3.31
CA SER A 131 11.01 13.13 -3.97
C SER A 131 9.57 13.65 -3.99
N TRP A 132 9.38 14.93 -3.73
CA TRP A 132 8.05 15.54 -3.66
C TRP A 132 7.88 16.65 -4.69
N ASP A 133 8.90 17.47 -4.89
CA ASP A 133 8.92 18.66 -5.76
C ASP A 133 8.50 18.34 -7.20
N GLN A 134 9.03 17.28 -7.80
CA GLN A 134 8.68 16.86 -9.17
C GLN A 134 7.25 16.35 -9.31
N TYR A 135 6.57 16.10 -8.20
CA TYR A 135 5.20 15.61 -8.15
C TYR A 135 4.19 16.66 -7.66
N ILE A 136 4.61 17.91 -7.52
CA ILE A 136 3.68 19.01 -7.28
C ILE A 136 2.77 19.17 -8.50
N GLU A 137 1.47 19.06 -8.28
CA GLU A 137 0.43 19.24 -9.31
C GLU A 137 0.05 20.70 -9.48
N ASP A 138 0.03 21.42 -8.37
CA ASP A 138 -0.36 22.84 -8.29
C ASP A 138 0.66 23.61 -7.46
N ALA A 139 1.37 24.52 -8.12
CA ALA A 139 2.42 25.32 -7.51
C ALA A 139 1.90 26.41 -6.55
N GLU A 140 0.60 26.77 -6.58
CA GLU A 140 0.02 27.74 -5.66
C GLU A 140 -0.35 27.11 -4.32
N THR A 141 -0.86 25.88 -4.37
CA THR A 141 -1.31 25.12 -3.19
C THR A 141 -0.29 24.08 -2.71
N TYR A 142 0.75 23.82 -3.50
CA TYR A 142 1.73 22.74 -3.30
C TYR A 142 1.09 21.35 -3.25
N LYS A 143 -0.08 21.21 -3.86
CA LYS A 143 -0.76 19.91 -3.92
C LYS A 143 0.11 18.89 -4.64
N ILE A 144 0.37 17.78 -3.97
CA ILE A 144 1.05 16.61 -4.56
C ILE A 144 0.05 15.82 -5.40
N LYS A 145 0.49 15.26 -6.51
CA LYS A 145 -0.31 14.37 -7.38
C LYS A 145 -0.82 13.18 -6.59
N ASP A 146 -2.12 12.92 -6.66
CA ASP A 146 -2.76 11.79 -5.96
C ASP A 146 -2.11 10.46 -6.35
N SER A 147 -1.78 10.27 -7.63
CA SER A 147 -1.08 9.07 -8.11
C SER A 147 0.29 8.83 -7.45
N TRP A 148 0.97 9.87 -7.02
CA TRP A 148 2.23 9.74 -6.28
C TRP A 148 1.98 9.38 -4.82
N LEU A 149 1.00 10.01 -4.19
CA LEU A 149 0.58 9.65 -2.84
C LEU A 149 0.12 8.19 -2.77
N ASP A 150 -0.66 7.74 -3.75
CA ASP A 150 -1.09 6.35 -3.88
C ASP A 150 0.11 5.39 -3.98
N ARG A 151 1.13 5.76 -4.77
CA ARG A 151 2.32 4.94 -4.91
C ARG A 151 3.14 4.84 -3.63
N ILE A 152 3.32 5.95 -2.91
CA ILE A 152 4.00 5.95 -1.61
C ILE A 152 3.21 5.11 -0.61
N ASN A 153 1.89 5.30 -0.57
CA ASN A 153 1.00 4.55 0.30
C ASN A 153 1.04 3.04 0.01
N GLU A 154 1.13 2.65 -1.25
CA GLU A 154 1.30 1.25 -1.66
C GLU A 154 2.60 0.65 -1.07
N VAL A 155 3.73 1.36 -1.17
CA VAL A 155 5.02 0.89 -0.64
C VAL A 155 5.02 0.84 0.89
N VAL A 156 4.45 1.85 1.54
CA VAL A 156 4.23 1.85 3.00
C VAL A 156 3.35 0.67 3.40
N GLY A 157 2.31 0.41 2.62
CA GLY A 157 1.43 -0.73 2.81
C GLY A 157 2.16 -2.07 2.78
N TYR A 158 3.11 -2.27 1.88
CA TYR A 158 3.95 -3.47 1.87
C TYR A 158 4.75 -3.63 3.17
N CYS A 159 5.27 -2.53 3.73
CA CYS A 159 5.99 -2.57 5.00
C CYS A 159 5.06 -2.96 6.15
N VAL A 160 3.91 -2.30 6.26
CA VAL A 160 2.91 -2.55 7.33
C VAL A 160 2.37 -3.97 7.26
N ALA A 161 2.06 -4.47 6.05
CA ALA A 161 1.58 -5.85 5.85
C ALA A 161 2.59 -6.93 6.28
N ASN A 162 3.87 -6.55 6.38
CA ASN A 162 4.95 -7.44 6.80
C ASN A 162 5.51 -7.10 8.20
N ASP A 163 4.73 -6.43 9.05
CA ASP A 163 5.12 -6.02 10.41
C ASP A 163 6.48 -5.28 10.44
N MET A 164 6.64 -4.32 9.55
CA MET A 164 7.84 -3.48 9.47
C MET A 164 7.48 -2.01 9.68
N TYR A 165 8.34 -1.29 10.39
CA TYR A 165 8.25 0.16 10.50
C TYR A 165 8.62 0.82 9.18
N ALA A 166 7.82 1.77 8.73
CA ALA A 166 8.10 2.59 7.55
C ALA A 166 8.42 4.02 7.96
N ILE A 167 9.55 4.54 7.48
CA ILE A 167 10.01 5.91 7.72
C ILE A 167 10.03 6.62 6.37
N VAL A 168 8.97 7.36 6.08
CA VAL A 168 8.91 8.21 4.88
C VAL A 168 9.51 9.57 5.20
N ASN A 169 10.32 10.10 4.32
CA ASN A 169 10.90 11.42 4.49
C ASN A 169 10.96 12.22 3.19
N ILE A 170 11.08 13.54 3.33
CA ILE A 170 11.48 14.43 2.25
C ILE A 170 12.98 14.19 2.01
N HIS A 171 13.35 13.82 0.78
CA HIS A 171 14.74 13.50 0.48
C HIS A 171 15.31 14.35 -0.65
N TRP A 172 14.58 14.49 -1.74
CA TRP A 172 14.98 15.35 -2.84
C TRP A 172 13.92 16.43 -3.08
N ASP A 173 14.35 17.67 -3.06
CA ASP A 173 13.55 18.88 -3.29
C ASP A 173 14.25 19.89 -4.22
N GLY A 174 15.20 19.40 -5.04
CA GLY A 174 16.01 20.26 -5.90
C GLY A 174 17.01 21.15 -5.15
N GLY A 175 17.23 20.93 -3.85
CA GLY A 175 18.03 21.78 -2.98
C GLY A 175 17.29 23.03 -2.52
N TRP A 176 15.95 23.05 -2.64
CA TRP A 176 15.17 24.24 -2.32
C TRP A 176 15.24 24.59 -0.82
N LEU A 177 15.00 23.63 0.07
CA LEU A 177 15.08 23.84 1.51
C LEU A 177 16.47 24.33 1.95
N GLU A 178 17.54 23.71 1.46
CA GLU A 178 18.91 24.09 1.80
C GLU A 178 19.23 25.54 1.48
N ASN A 179 18.66 26.05 0.40
CA ASN A 179 18.92 27.40 -0.10
C ASN A 179 17.89 28.45 0.36
N ASN A 180 16.79 28.03 0.99
CA ASN A 180 15.65 28.87 1.35
C ASN A 180 15.25 28.78 2.83
N CYS A 181 16.09 28.25 3.70
CA CYS A 181 15.89 28.24 5.16
C CYS A 181 16.11 29.62 5.79
N THR A 182 15.33 30.61 5.37
CA THR A 182 15.41 32.00 5.84
C THR A 182 14.06 32.43 6.45
N PRO A 183 14.04 33.40 7.39
CA PRO A 183 12.80 33.84 8.04
C PRO A 183 11.72 34.34 7.08
N ASP A 184 12.11 34.98 5.98
CA ASP A 184 11.20 35.48 4.94
C ASP A 184 10.58 34.35 4.08
N LYS A 185 11.19 33.17 4.10
CA LYS A 185 10.69 31.94 3.40
C LYS A 185 9.94 30.97 4.30
N GLN A 186 9.79 31.29 5.59
CA GLN A 186 9.20 30.39 6.57
C GLN A 186 7.76 29.96 6.19
N GLU A 187 6.95 30.88 5.69
CA GLU A 187 5.57 30.56 5.29
C GLU A 187 5.53 29.59 4.11
N GLU A 188 6.42 29.79 3.14
CA GLU A 188 6.55 28.93 1.97
C GLU A 188 7.09 27.55 2.36
N ASN A 189 8.02 27.47 3.30
CA ASN A 189 8.56 26.22 3.85
C ASN A 189 7.53 25.39 4.63
N ASN A 190 6.49 26.03 5.15
CA ASN A 190 5.47 25.38 5.97
C ASN A 190 4.27 24.86 5.15
N ARG A 191 4.26 25.09 3.85
CA ARG A 191 3.20 24.61 2.94
C ARG A 191 3.53 23.24 2.39
#